data_05a30ba8c1f288c576a9a43471476fc6
#
_entry.id   05a30ba8c1f288c576a9a43471476fc6
#
_cell.length_a   1.000
_cell.length_b   1.000
_cell.length_c   1.000
_cell.angle_alpha   90.00
_cell.angle_beta   90.00
_cell.angle_gamma   90.00
#
_symmetry.space_group_name_H-M   'P 1'
#
loop_
_entity.id
_entity.type
_entity.pdbx_description
1 polymer ?
#
loop_
_entity_poly.entity_id
_entity_poly.type
_entity_poly.pdbx_seq_one_letter_code
_entity_poly.pdbx_strand_id
1 'polypeptide(L)'
;MRKWNKIGFLLICMVVVLAITSCYSTIDGVISVRRDTVNVGRANVGDSVCATFKFRNNTYATQTVTFLPECDCTTVSAESMELGPHKRGSIEVKVAVESPGEFTKYVYVQASDGDVFFSVAIKGRGK
;
A
#
# COMPACT_ATOMS: atom_id res chain seq x y z
N MET A 1 -36.10 -15.92 -34.87
CA MET A 1 -34.92 -16.66 -34.47
C MET A 1 -33.71 -15.80 -34.19
N ARG A 2 -33.48 -14.75 -34.93
CA ARG A 2 -32.30 -13.90 -34.75
C ARG A 2 -32.35 -12.97 -33.54
N LYS A 3 -33.52 -12.72 -32.96
CA LYS A 3 -33.71 -11.78 -31.87
C LYS A 3 -33.19 -12.31 -30.50
N TRP A 4 -33.27 -13.60 -30.27
CA TRP A 4 -32.83 -14.16 -29.02
C TRP A 4 -31.32 -14.43 -28.95
N ASN A 5 -30.65 -14.52 -30.10
CA ASN A 5 -29.20 -14.53 -30.16
C ASN A 5 -28.59 -13.22 -29.66
N LYS A 6 -29.26 -12.08 -29.92
CA LYS A 6 -28.84 -10.78 -29.40
C LYS A 6 -29.02 -10.68 -27.88
N ILE A 7 -30.10 -11.24 -27.36
CA ILE A 7 -30.38 -11.25 -25.92
C ILE A 7 -29.38 -12.16 -25.20
N GLY A 8 -29.07 -13.34 -25.75
CA GLY A 8 -28.03 -14.21 -25.19
C GLY A 8 -26.65 -13.59 -25.22
N PHE A 9 -26.31 -12.88 -26.27
CA PHE A 9 -25.04 -12.16 -26.38
C PHE A 9 -24.92 -11.02 -25.35
N LEU A 10 -25.99 -10.24 -25.15
CA LEU A 10 -26.05 -9.18 -24.17
C LEU A 10 -25.93 -9.73 -22.74
N LEU A 11 -26.59 -10.84 -22.43
CA LEU A 11 -26.48 -11.49 -21.13
C LEU A 11 -25.07 -12.00 -20.86
N ILE A 12 -24.40 -12.57 -21.84
CA ILE A 12 -23.01 -13.04 -21.71
C ILE A 12 -22.07 -11.84 -21.48
N CYS A 13 -22.26 -10.74 -22.19
CA CYS A 13 -21.48 -9.52 -21.97
C CYS A 13 -21.67 -8.95 -20.57
N MET A 14 -22.90 -8.95 -20.05
CA MET A 14 -23.16 -8.49 -18.68
C MET A 14 -22.50 -9.36 -17.63
N VAL A 15 -22.52 -10.66 -17.80
CA VAL A 15 -21.86 -11.58 -16.87
C VAL A 15 -20.35 -11.39 -16.87
N VAL A 16 -19.75 -11.18 -18.04
CA VAL A 16 -18.32 -10.92 -18.16
C VAL A 16 -17.94 -9.61 -17.49
N VAL A 17 -18.74 -8.55 -17.67
CA VAL A 17 -18.50 -7.25 -17.02
C VAL A 17 -18.60 -7.37 -15.50
N LEU A 18 -19.58 -8.11 -14.98
CA LEU A 18 -19.72 -8.34 -13.56
C LEU A 18 -18.54 -9.14 -12.97
N ALA A 19 -18.03 -10.11 -13.72
CA ALA A 19 -16.86 -10.88 -13.31
C ALA A 19 -15.59 -10.03 -13.25
N ILE A 20 -15.42 -9.07 -14.15
CA ILE A 20 -14.29 -8.15 -14.17
C ILE A 20 -14.39 -7.16 -12.99
N THR A 21 -15.58 -6.64 -12.70
CA THR A 21 -15.78 -5.72 -11.57
C THR A 21 -15.56 -6.38 -10.22
N SER A 22 -15.82 -7.67 -10.07
CA SER A 22 -15.57 -8.38 -8.81
C SER A 22 -14.08 -8.53 -8.49
N CYS A 23 -13.18 -8.48 -9.49
CA CYS A 23 -11.74 -8.52 -9.26
C CYS A 23 -11.18 -7.20 -8.70
N TYR A 24 -11.90 -6.10 -8.82
CA TYR A 24 -11.49 -4.79 -8.32
C TYR A 24 -12.06 -4.43 -6.95
N SER A 25 -12.86 -5.28 -6.36
CA SER A 25 -13.57 -4.99 -5.11
C SER A 25 -12.70 -5.03 -3.86
N THR A 26 -11.41 -5.33 -3.99
CA THR A 26 -10.50 -5.46 -2.85
C THR A 26 -9.67 -4.20 -2.56
N ILE A 27 -9.84 -3.14 -3.34
CA ILE A 27 -9.06 -1.92 -3.16
C ILE A 27 -10.02 -0.79 -2.81
N ASP A 28 -10.41 -0.76 -1.54
CA ASP A 28 -11.24 0.29 -0.99
C ASP A 28 -10.34 1.32 -0.34
N GLY A 29 -9.79 2.23 -1.09
CA GLY A 29 -9.02 3.27 -0.46
C GLY A 29 -8.63 4.37 -1.41
N VAL A 30 -8.51 5.55 -0.86
CA VAL A 30 -7.95 6.71 -1.54
C VAL A 30 -6.52 6.41 -1.96
N ILE A 31 -5.76 5.79 -1.06
CA ILE A 31 -4.39 5.36 -1.31
C ILE A 31 -4.30 3.84 -1.08
N SER A 32 -3.74 3.14 -2.03
CA SER A 32 -3.43 1.72 -1.87
C SER A 32 -1.93 1.50 -1.78
N VAL A 33 -1.54 0.44 -1.08
CA VAL A 33 -0.16 -0.02 -0.99
C VAL A 33 -0.07 -1.41 -1.57
N ARG A 34 0.98 -1.68 -2.32
CA ARG A 34 1.16 -2.98 -2.98
C ARG A 34 1.39 -4.11 -1.96
N ARG A 35 2.18 -3.83 -0.94
CA ARG A 35 2.41 -4.73 0.20
C ARG A 35 2.40 -3.90 1.46
N ASP A 36 1.57 -4.26 2.40
CA ASP A 36 1.46 -3.57 3.68
C ASP A 36 2.47 -4.08 4.71
N THR A 37 3.09 -5.22 4.45
CA THR A 37 4.09 -5.82 5.34
C THR A 37 5.28 -6.32 4.53
N VAL A 38 6.47 -5.94 4.95
CA VAL A 38 7.73 -6.38 4.35
C VAL A 38 8.56 -7.08 5.42
N ASN A 39 9.02 -8.30 5.11
CA ASN A 39 9.94 -9.04 5.97
C ASN A 39 11.37 -8.79 5.46
N VAL A 40 12.19 -8.17 6.28
CA VAL A 40 13.58 -7.84 5.95
C VAL A 40 14.58 -8.92 6.36
N GLY A 41 14.09 -10.00 6.98
CA GLY A 41 14.93 -11.12 7.38
C GLY A 41 15.74 -10.85 8.64
N ARG A 42 16.93 -11.40 8.70
CA ARG A 42 17.83 -11.27 9.84
C ARG A 42 18.84 -10.16 9.62
N ALA A 43 19.12 -9.41 10.66
CA ALA A 43 20.13 -8.36 10.66
C ALA A 43 20.85 -8.31 12.02
N ASN A 44 22.08 -7.84 12.03
CA ASN A 44 22.85 -7.69 13.25
C ASN A 44 22.37 -6.48 14.04
N VAL A 45 22.36 -6.62 15.36
CA VAL A 45 22.14 -5.47 16.26
C VAL A 45 23.20 -4.41 15.98
N GLY A 46 22.77 -3.17 15.85
CA GLY A 46 23.61 -2.04 15.46
C GLY A 46 23.55 -1.70 13.98
N ASP A 47 23.08 -2.62 13.14
CA ASP A 47 22.87 -2.36 11.71
C ASP A 47 21.46 -1.80 11.48
N SER A 48 21.25 -1.35 10.25
CA SER A 48 19.94 -0.88 9.80
C SER A 48 19.46 -1.72 8.62
N VAL A 49 18.14 -1.87 8.54
CA VAL A 49 17.48 -2.56 7.42
C VAL A 49 16.59 -1.58 6.68
N CYS A 50 16.42 -1.79 5.40
CA CYS A 50 15.61 -0.93 4.53
C CYS A 50 14.49 -1.72 3.91
N ALA A 51 13.33 -1.08 3.80
CA ALA A 51 12.17 -1.61 3.08
C ALA A 51 11.61 -0.51 2.17
N THR A 52 11.14 -0.90 1.01
CA THR A 52 10.52 0.03 0.05
C THR A 52 9.03 -0.28 -0.04
N PHE A 53 8.22 0.74 0.11
CA PHE A 53 6.77 0.65 -0.04
C PHE A 53 6.34 1.47 -1.24
N LYS A 54 5.46 0.89 -2.05
CA LYS A 54 4.91 1.51 -3.24
C LYS A 54 3.45 1.81 -3.03
N PHE A 55 3.07 3.06 -3.26
CA PHE A 55 1.72 3.56 -3.07
C PHE A 55 1.13 4.04 -4.39
N ARG A 56 -0.17 4.02 -4.45
CA ARG A 56 -0.93 4.52 -5.59
C ARG A 56 -2.09 5.39 -5.12
N ASN A 57 -2.24 6.55 -5.75
CA ASN A 57 -3.42 7.39 -5.58
C ASN A 57 -4.53 6.87 -6.50
N ASN A 58 -5.62 6.38 -5.90
CA ASN A 58 -6.75 5.82 -6.64
C ASN A 58 -7.84 6.84 -6.95
N THR A 59 -7.57 8.12 -6.69
CA THR A 59 -8.53 9.20 -6.91
C THR A 59 -8.18 10.04 -8.13
N TYR A 60 -9.11 10.90 -8.53
CA TYR A 60 -8.91 11.89 -9.59
C TYR A 60 -8.38 13.23 -9.09
N ALA A 61 -8.08 13.34 -7.81
CA ALA A 61 -7.51 14.52 -7.19
C ALA A 61 -6.10 14.25 -6.69
N THR A 62 -5.24 15.25 -6.65
CA THR A 62 -3.92 15.14 -6.03
C THR A 62 -4.08 14.91 -4.53
N GLN A 63 -3.40 13.90 -4.02
CA GLN A 63 -3.37 13.57 -2.60
C GLN A 63 -2.00 13.85 -2.01
N THR A 64 -1.98 14.50 -0.86
CA THR A 64 -0.76 14.60 -0.05
C THR A 64 -0.76 13.44 0.95
N VAL A 65 0.24 12.60 0.84
CA VAL A 65 0.39 11.41 1.70
C VAL A 65 1.46 11.70 2.73
N THR A 66 1.11 11.59 3.99
CA THR A 66 2.01 11.84 5.12
C THR A 66 2.38 10.52 5.79
N PHE A 67 3.64 10.37 6.15
CA PHE A 67 4.19 9.17 6.76
C PHE A 67 4.64 9.48 8.18
N LEU A 68 4.13 8.71 9.13
CA LEU A 68 4.39 8.90 10.57
C LEU A 68 4.99 7.62 11.14
N PRO A 69 6.32 7.54 11.31
CA PRO A 69 6.94 6.40 11.97
C PRO A 69 6.53 6.32 13.45
N GLU A 70 6.26 5.12 13.91
CA GLU A 70 5.89 4.86 15.31
C GLU A 70 7.06 5.05 16.29
N CYS A 71 8.28 4.82 15.82
CA CYS A 71 9.49 4.73 16.65
C CYS A 71 10.56 5.67 16.10
N ASP A 72 11.36 6.28 16.97
CA ASP A 72 12.53 7.06 16.58
C ASP A 72 13.60 6.21 15.87
N CYS A 73 13.55 4.90 16.06
CA CYS A 73 14.40 3.93 15.38
C CYS A 73 14.07 3.74 13.90
N THR A 74 12.96 4.31 13.45
CA THR A 74 12.46 4.18 12.08
C THR A 74 12.47 5.54 11.41
N THR A 75 13.11 5.63 10.25
CA THR A 75 13.15 6.83 9.44
C THR A 75 12.56 6.57 8.05
N VAL A 76 11.94 7.58 7.49
CA VAL A 76 11.35 7.53 6.15
C VAL A 76 12.13 8.48 5.24
N SER A 77 12.21 8.12 3.95
CA SER A 77 12.93 8.93 2.96
C SER A 77 12.25 10.28 2.69
N ALA A 78 10.97 10.39 2.99
CA ALA A 78 10.21 11.64 2.91
C ALA A 78 9.11 11.63 3.97
N GLU A 79 8.88 12.76 4.62
CA GLU A 79 7.79 12.89 5.60
C GLU A 79 6.42 12.94 4.94
N SER A 80 6.38 13.47 3.72
CA SER A 80 5.18 13.52 2.90
C SER A 80 5.53 13.51 1.43
N MET A 81 4.56 13.14 0.60
CA MET A 81 4.67 13.24 -0.84
C MET A 81 3.33 13.61 -1.46
N GLU A 82 3.38 14.31 -2.58
CA GLU A 82 2.19 14.56 -3.39
C GLU A 82 2.09 13.50 -4.48
N LEU A 83 0.94 12.87 -4.55
CA LEU A 83 0.59 11.94 -5.62
C LEU A 83 -0.52 12.54 -6.46
N GLY A 84 -0.24 12.80 -7.72
CA GLY A 84 -1.26 13.23 -8.67
C GLY A 84 -2.29 12.14 -8.92
N PRO A 85 -3.39 12.45 -9.64
CA PRO A 85 -4.45 11.48 -9.93
C PRO A 85 -3.91 10.21 -10.56
N HIS A 86 -4.24 9.07 -9.98
CA HIS A 86 -3.81 7.73 -10.43
C HIS A 86 -2.29 7.53 -10.52
N LYS A 87 -1.53 8.41 -9.90
CA LYS A 87 -0.06 8.31 -9.88
C LYS A 87 0.41 7.38 -8.77
N ARG A 88 1.61 6.86 -8.97
CA ARG A 88 2.29 5.98 -8.03
C ARG A 88 3.49 6.71 -7.43
N GLY A 89 3.82 6.36 -6.22
CA GLY A 89 5.01 6.84 -5.54
C GLY A 89 5.59 5.76 -4.65
N SER A 90 6.80 5.95 -4.21
CA SER A 90 7.45 5.02 -3.30
C SER A 90 8.19 5.76 -2.21
N ILE A 91 8.31 5.11 -1.04
CA ILE A 91 9.17 5.56 0.04
C ILE A 91 10.10 4.43 0.45
N GLU A 92 11.25 4.81 0.94
CA GLU A 92 12.16 3.90 1.60
C GLU A 92 12.08 4.13 3.11
N VAL A 93 11.91 3.04 3.84
CA VAL A 93 11.86 3.05 5.30
C VAL A 93 13.10 2.34 5.82
N LYS A 94 13.82 3.02 6.71
CA LYS A 94 15.02 2.51 7.34
C LYS A 94 14.75 2.26 8.82
N VAL A 95 15.04 1.05 9.27
CA VAL A 95 14.84 0.64 10.67
C VAL A 95 16.17 0.27 11.28
N ALA A 96 16.52 0.90 12.40
CA ALA A 96 17.68 0.53 13.18
C ALA A 96 17.36 -0.71 14.02
N VAL A 97 18.23 -1.71 13.95
CA VAL A 97 18.09 -2.94 14.74
C VAL A 97 18.76 -2.72 16.09
N GLU A 98 17.96 -2.54 17.12
CA GLU A 98 18.44 -2.12 18.44
C GLU A 98 18.63 -3.28 19.42
N SER A 99 17.93 -4.39 19.23
CA SER A 99 17.97 -5.52 20.15
C SER A 99 17.81 -6.85 19.41
N PRO A 100 18.32 -7.95 20.00
CA PRO A 100 18.09 -9.27 19.41
C PRO A 100 16.64 -9.71 19.56
N GLY A 101 16.21 -10.59 18.67
CA GLY A 101 14.86 -11.12 18.64
C GLY A 101 14.01 -10.52 17.53
N GLU A 102 12.79 -10.98 17.44
CA GLU A 102 11.85 -10.52 16.43
C GLU A 102 11.42 -9.08 16.69
N PHE A 103 11.28 -8.31 15.63
CA PHE A 103 10.76 -6.95 15.72
C PHE A 103 9.71 -6.72 14.63
N THR A 104 8.78 -5.83 14.94
CA THR A 104 7.80 -5.30 13.97
C THR A 104 7.72 -3.80 14.21
N LYS A 105 7.98 -3.03 13.16
CA LYS A 105 7.89 -1.56 13.22
C LYS A 105 6.82 -1.10 12.25
N TYR A 106 6.08 -0.08 12.66
CA TYR A 106 4.97 0.45 11.88
C TYR A 106 5.25 1.85 11.41
N VAL A 107 4.79 2.16 10.22
CA VAL A 107 4.72 3.53 9.71
C VAL A 107 3.27 3.80 9.37
N TYR A 108 2.70 4.82 9.98
CA TYR A 108 1.33 5.22 9.71
C TYR A 108 1.27 6.09 8.47
N VAL A 109 0.28 5.85 7.65
CA VAL A 109 0.09 6.53 6.37
C VAL A 109 -1.24 7.25 6.42
N GLN A 110 -1.21 8.56 6.17
CA GLN A 110 -2.39 9.41 6.17
C GLN A 110 -2.47 10.17 4.84
N ALA A 111 -3.64 10.15 4.22
CA ALA A 111 -3.90 10.92 2.99
C ALA A 111 -4.62 12.23 3.33
N SER A 112 -4.49 13.23 2.44
CA SER A 112 -5.09 14.55 2.62
C SER A 112 -6.62 14.55 2.64
N ASP A 113 -7.27 13.53 2.07
CA ASP A 113 -8.71 13.32 2.18
C ASP A 113 -9.16 12.81 3.55
N GLY A 114 -8.32 12.90 4.54
CA GLY A 114 -8.67 12.90 5.96
C GLY A 114 -9.07 11.58 6.58
N ASP A 115 -9.82 10.76 5.90
CA ASP A 115 -10.36 9.52 6.47
C ASP A 115 -9.51 8.28 6.17
N VAL A 116 -8.47 8.43 5.38
CA VAL A 116 -7.58 7.31 5.06
C VAL A 116 -6.40 7.33 5.99
N PHE A 117 -6.44 6.39 6.92
CA PHE A 117 -5.38 6.18 7.88
C PHE A 117 -5.12 4.68 7.97
N PHE A 118 -3.96 4.26 7.55
CA PHE A 118 -3.55 2.86 7.66
C PHE A 118 -2.08 2.78 8.02
N SER A 119 -1.58 1.59 8.26
CA SER A 119 -0.18 1.37 8.59
C SER A 119 0.46 0.37 7.67
N VAL A 120 1.75 0.53 7.46
CA VAL A 120 2.61 -0.48 6.86
C VAL A 120 3.57 -1.00 7.91
N ALA A 121 3.98 -2.24 7.80
CA ALA A 121 4.79 -2.91 8.80
C ALA A 121 6.10 -3.43 8.21
N ILE A 122 7.17 -3.29 8.97
CA ILE A 122 8.47 -3.89 8.66
C ILE A 122 8.75 -4.92 9.75
N LYS A 123 8.90 -6.18 9.35
CA LYS A 123 9.21 -7.29 10.25
C LYS A 123 10.61 -7.80 9.98
N GLY A 124 11.27 -8.21 11.03
CA GLY A 124 12.60 -8.80 10.93
C GLY A 124 13.04 -9.42 12.24
N ARG A 125 14.29 -9.85 12.27
CA ARG A 125 14.89 -10.45 13.44
C ARG A 125 16.30 -9.94 13.64
N GLY A 126 16.57 -9.42 14.85
CA GLY A 126 17.91 -9.05 15.29
C GLY A 126 18.71 -10.27 15.77
N LYS A 127 19.98 -10.24 15.48
CA LYS A 127 20.93 -11.27 15.95
C LYS A 127 21.73 -10.78 17.15
#